data_b28e1ca5a56c4c8975806c6789557b17
#
_entry.id   b28e1ca5a56c4c8975806c6789557b17
#
_cell.length_a   1.000
_cell.length_b   1.000
_cell.length_c   1.000
_cell.angle_alpha   90.00
_cell.angle_beta   90.00
_cell.angle_gamma   90.00
#
_symmetry.space_group_name_H-M   'P 1'
#
loop_
_entity.id
_entity.type
_entity.pdbx_description
1 polymer ?
#
loop_
_entity_poly.entity_id
_entity_poly.type
_entity_poly.pdbx_seq_one_letter_code
_entity_poly.pdbx_strand_id
1 'polypeptide(L)'
;MIEARNLGFRFGGGPWVFRGLDVTVEPSSITSLLGSNGVGKSTLLRLLAGISEPSEGSVSTRGQIGFVPQATAGVFPYLVSDMVLMGRARQLGMFSQPGAEDRRIAAEALDRVGMAHLASRPFTGLSGGQQQLILIARALATGCDTLILDEPVSALDLRNQAMVLELLSALRHEGLAVVLSTHSPEHALHLGGQALVLDPSDGLRAGPADELLSDDVLTRLYGIDLFRVTVPDGERPRNIVVTRYEGVRDAVAVS
;
A
#
# COMPACT_ATOMS: atom_id res chain seq x y z
N MET A 1 -0.67 -7.39 13.61
CA MET A 1 -0.63 -6.11 14.35
C MET A 1 0.75 -5.50 14.24
N ILE A 2 0.84 -4.22 13.91
CA ILE A 2 2.11 -3.45 13.91
C ILE A 2 1.95 -2.28 14.87
N GLU A 3 2.96 -2.03 15.68
CA GLU A 3 3.02 -0.90 16.58
C GLU A 3 4.38 -0.21 16.43
N ALA A 4 4.36 1.07 16.02
CA ALA A 4 5.53 1.93 15.95
C ALA A 4 5.41 3.03 16.99
N ARG A 5 6.47 3.28 17.74
CA ARG A 5 6.51 4.28 18.82
C ARG A 5 7.67 5.23 18.65
N ASN A 6 7.38 6.52 18.72
CA ASN A 6 8.33 7.64 18.61
C ASN A 6 9.25 7.48 17.39
N LEU A 7 8.69 7.07 16.24
CA LEU A 7 9.43 6.69 15.06
C LEU A 7 10.04 7.91 14.39
N GLY A 8 11.35 7.89 14.17
CA GLY A 8 12.06 8.92 13.42
C GLY A 8 12.99 8.30 12.40
N PHE A 9 13.12 8.95 11.24
CA PHE A 9 14.01 8.51 10.17
C PHE A 9 14.70 9.67 9.47
N ARG A 10 15.99 9.48 9.16
CA ARG A 10 16.83 10.35 8.33
C ARG A 10 17.84 9.52 7.56
N PHE A 11 18.23 9.97 6.38
CA PHE A 11 19.26 9.34 5.58
C PHE A 11 20.65 9.84 6.00
N GLY A 12 21.58 8.92 6.34
CA GLY A 12 22.99 9.23 6.51
C GLY A 12 23.32 10.40 7.45
N GLY A 13 22.49 10.66 8.47
CA GLY A 13 22.70 11.81 9.37
C GLY A 13 22.22 13.17 8.83
N GLY A 14 21.59 13.19 7.65
CA GLY A 14 20.99 14.37 7.04
C GLY A 14 19.74 14.89 7.76
N PRO A 15 18.94 15.74 7.11
CA PRO A 15 17.70 16.25 7.66
C PRO A 15 16.70 15.12 7.93
N TRP A 16 15.81 15.34 8.90
CA TRP A 16 14.75 14.39 9.22
C TRP A 16 13.75 14.31 8.08
N VAL A 17 13.44 13.09 7.68
CA VAL A 17 12.29 12.82 6.79
C VAL A 17 11.00 12.96 7.59
N PHE A 18 10.99 12.39 8.80
CA PHE A 18 9.97 12.58 9.83
C PHE A 18 10.54 12.20 11.19
N ARG A 19 9.86 12.62 12.27
CA ARG A 19 10.28 12.33 13.65
C ARG A 19 9.08 12.31 14.60
N GLY A 20 9.15 11.43 15.62
CA GLY A 20 8.15 11.39 16.67
C GLY A 20 6.81 10.80 16.24
N LEU A 21 6.78 9.89 15.24
CA LEU A 21 5.55 9.30 14.75
C LEU A 21 5.16 8.07 15.56
N ASP A 22 3.88 8.01 15.95
CA ASP A 22 3.26 6.82 16.51
C ASP A 22 2.25 6.25 15.50
N VAL A 23 2.35 4.94 15.22
CA VAL A 23 1.49 4.24 14.25
C VAL A 23 1.04 2.93 14.85
N THR A 24 -0.25 2.65 14.77
CA THR A 24 -0.83 1.35 15.10
C THR A 24 -1.61 0.80 13.92
N VAL A 25 -1.31 -0.44 13.53
CA VAL A 25 -2.07 -1.19 12.52
C VAL A 25 -2.73 -2.38 13.20
N GLU A 26 -4.05 -2.33 13.28
CA GLU A 26 -4.84 -3.38 13.91
C GLU A 26 -5.00 -4.60 12.97
N PRO A 27 -5.18 -5.81 13.53
CA PRO A 27 -5.54 -6.98 12.73
C PRO A 27 -6.84 -6.76 11.96
N SER A 28 -6.97 -7.40 10.80
CA SER A 28 -8.19 -7.36 9.97
C SER A 28 -8.67 -5.94 9.63
N SER A 29 -7.74 -4.99 9.54
CA SER A 29 -8.04 -3.58 9.23
C SER A 29 -7.48 -3.17 7.86
N ILE A 30 -8.00 -2.05 7.34
CA ILE A 30 -7.36 -1.32 6.23
C ILE A 30 -6.84 0.01 6.79
N THR A 31 -5.60 0.32 6.44
CA THR A 31 -4.95 1.59 6.77
C THR A 31 -4.38 2.21 5.50
N SER A 32 -4.91 3.36 5.09
CA SER A 32 -4.46 4.10 3.92
C SER A 32 -3.52 5.24 4.33
N LEU A 33 -2.28 5.24 3.82
CA LEU A 33 -1.29 6.28 4.08
C LEU A 33 -1.31 7.31 2.94
N LEU A 34 -1.70 8.54 3.24
CA LEU A 34 -1.74 9.67 2.32
C LEU A 34 -0.65 10.68 2.67
N GLY A 35 -0.27 11.48 1.68
CA GLY A 35 0.76 12.51 1.81
C GLY A 35 1.23 12.96 0.44
N SER A 36 1.85 14.14 0.37
CA SER A 36 2.45 14.64 -0.86
C SER A 36 3.59 13.75 -1.35
N ASN A 37 4.01 13.93 -2.61
CA ASN A 37 5.15 13.19 -3.15
C ASN A 37 6.44 13.59 -2.41
N GLY A 38 7.29 12.59 -2.11
CA GLY A 38 8.56 12.82 -1.41
C GLY A 38 8.46 13.02 0.11
N VAL A 39 7.26 13.06 0.71
CA VAL A 39 7.08 13.28 2.16
C VAL A 39 7.58 12.12 3.04
N GLY A 40 7.90 10.96 2.45
CA GLY A 40 8.43 9.80 3.18
C GLY A 40 7.48 8.63 3.33
N LYS A 41 6.37 8.57 2.57
CA LYS A 41 5.41 7.44 2.61
C LYS A 41 6.09 6.07 2.43
N SER A 42 6.85 5.91 1.35
CA SER A 42 7.57 4.65 1.08
C SER A 42 8.58 4.30 2.16
N THR A 43 9.21 5.32 2.75
CA THR A 43 10.14 5.15 3.87
C THR A 43 9.40 4.65 5.10
N LEU A 44 8.26 5.25 5.45
CA LEU A 44 7.43 4.81 6.57
C LEU A 44 6.96 3.37 6.37
N LEU A 45 6.47 3.02 5.17
CA LEU A 45 6.05 1.64 4.88
C LEU A 45 7.19 0.63 5.01
N ARG A 46 8.41 0.98 4.57
CA ARG A 46 9.60 0.11 4.72
C ARG A 46 10.01 -0.09 6.18
N LEU A 47 9.88 0.94 7.01
CA LEU A 47 10.12 0.84 8.45
C LEU A 47 9.08 -0.07 9.11
N LEU A 48 7.79 0.13 8.81
CA LEU A 48 6.71 -0.71 9.31
C LEU A 48 6.85 -2.18 8.86
N ALA A 49 7.40 -2.40 7.66
CA ALA A 49 7.69 -3.73 7.13
C ALA A 49 8.97 -4.38 7.70
N GLY A 50 9.75 -3.66 8.50
CA GLY A 50 11.04 -4.14 9.01
C GLY A 50 12.12 -4.31 7.93
N ILE A 51 11.97 -3.63 6.78
CA ILE A 51 12.94 -3.64 5.66
C ILE A 51 14.07 -2.64 5.93
N SER A 52 13.75 -1.56 6.64
CA SER A 52 14.70 -0.53 7.06
C SER A 52 14.65 -0.38 8.58
N GLU A 53 15.78 0.02 9.18
CA GLU A 53 15.83 0.33 10.60
C GLU A 53 15.51 1.80 10.84
N PRO A 54 14.74 2.14 11.89
CA PRO A 54 14.48 3.53 12.25
C PRO A 54 15.76 4.21 12.81
N SER A 55 15.87 5.53 12.61
CA SER A 55 16.93 6.33 13.25
C SER A 55 16.65 6.61 14.72
N GLU A 56 15.37 6.68 15.09
CA GLU A 56 14.86 6.82 16.47
C GLU A 56 13.56 6.02 16.62
N GLY A 57 13.26 5.62 17.85
CA GLY A 57 12.04 4.86 18.17
C GLY A 57 12.15 3.38 17.86
N SER A 58 11.03 2.72 17.76
CA SER A 58 10.97 1.27 17.53
C SER A 58 9.71 0.87 16.75
N VAL A 59 9.81 -0.26 16.03
CA VAL A 59 8.67 -0.93 15.40
C VAL A 59 8.58 -2.34 15.94
N SER A 60 7.44 -2.73 16.45
CA SER A 60 7.13 -4.08 16.86
C SER A 60 6.05 -4.68 15.97
N THR A 61 6.23 -5.96 15.61
CA THR A 61 5.32 -6.67 14.71
C THR A 61 4.90 -7.99 15.32
N ARG A 62 3.60 -8.28 15.27
CA ARG A 62 3.08 -9.62 15.57
C ARG A 62 2.57 -10.23 14.27
N GLY A 63 3.09 -11.42 13.95
CA GLY A 63 2.79 -12.12 12.70
C GLY A 63 3.75 -11.79 11.57
N GLN A 64 3.45 -12.31 10.39
CA GLN A 64 4.28 -12.17 9.19
C GLN A 64 3.83 -10.98 8.34
N ILE A 65 4.80 -10.29 7.72
CA ILE A 65 4.52 -9.19 6.80
C ILE A 65 4.84 -9.61 5.37
N GLY A 66 3.87 -9.41 4.47
CA GLY A 66 4.06 -9.37 3.02
C GLY A 66 4.25 -7.93 2.57
N PHE A 67 5.27 -7.67 1.76
CA PHE A 67 5.54 -6.33 1.24
C PHE A 67 5.51 -6.32 -0.28
N VAL A 68 4.74 -5.38 -0.84
CA VAL A 68 4.65 -5.10 -2.27
C VAL A 68 5.23 -3.72 -2.52
N PRO A 69 6.44 -3.61 -3.08
CA PRO A 69 7.02 -2.31 -3.43
C PRO A 69 6.27 -1.67 -4.59
N GLN A 70 6.43 -0.38 -4.75
CA GLN A 70 6.01 0.31 -5.97
C GLN A 70 6.60 -0.41 -7.19
N ALA A 71 5.76 -0.70 -8.18
CA ALA A 71 6.16 -1.53 -9.31
C ALA A 71 7.35 -0.91 -10.06
N THR A 72 8.46 -1.63 -10.10
CA THR A 72 9.57 -1.37 -10.99
C THR A 72 9.49 -2.36 -12.14
N ALA A 73 9.68 -1.89 -13.38
CA ALA A 73 9.66 -2.75 -14.55
C ALA A 73 10.59 -3.96 -14.34
N GLY A 74 10.03 -5.15 -14.36
CA GLY A 74 10.78 -6.39 -14.18
C GLY A 74 11.74 -6.62 -15.36
N VAL A 75 13.02 -6.80 -15.05
CA VAL A 75 14.09 -6.98 -16.06
C VAL A 75 14.22 -8.45 -16.50
N PHE A 76 13.72 -9.40 -15.70
CA PHE A 76 13.91 -10.83 -15.95
C PHE A 76 12.62 -11.53 -16.35
N PRO A 77 12.66 -12.41 -17.38
CA PRO A 77 11.49 -13.12 -17.91
C PRO A 77 11.18 -14.40 -17.08
N TYR A 78 11.09 -14.27 -15.77
CA TYR A 78 10.64 -15.37 -14.92
C TYR A 78 9.21 -15.79 -15.27
N LEU A 79 8.89 -17.06 -15.12
CA LEU A 79 7.50 -17.50 -15.17
C LEU A 79 6.73 -16.92 -14.00
N VAL A 80 5.44 -16.67 -14.21
CA VAL A 80 4.54 -16.17 -13.16
C VAL A 80 4.56 -17.09 -11.93
N SER A 81 4.51 -18.41 -12.14
CA SER A 81 4.63 -19.40 -11.06
C SER A 81 5.92 -19.23 -10.25
N ASP A 82 7.06 -19.00 -10.91
CA ASP A 82 8.34 -18.84 -10.24
C ASP A 82 8.41 -17.51 -9.49
N MET A 83 7.84 -16.45 -10.09
CA MET A 83 7.75 -15.14 -9.44
C MET A 83 6.97 -15.22 -8.10
N VAL A 84 5.85 -15.94 -8.06
CA VAL A 84 5.07 -16.12 -6.84
C VAL A 84 5.76 -17.06 -5.87
N LEU A 85 6.40 -18.12 -6.36
CA LEU A 85 7.17 -19.07 -5.57
C LEU A 85 8.33 -18.40 -4.80
N MET A 86 8.90 -17.30 -5.32
CA MET A 86 9.90 -16.49 -4.60
C MET A 86 9.35 -15.93 -3.27
N GLY A 87 8.02 -15.80 -3.10
CA GLY A 87 7.40 -15.46 -1.83
C GLY A 87 7.68 -16.48 -0.71
N ARG A 88 8.03 -17.73 -1.07
CA ARG A 88 8.37 -18.79 -0.13
C ARG A 88 9.84 -18.78 0.33
N ALA A 89 10.69 -17.92 -0.26
CA ALA A 89 12.13 -17.96 -0.03
C ALA A 89 12.53 -17.84 1.47
N ARG A 90 11.78 -17.11 2.28
CA ARG A 90 12.06 -16.95 3.73
C ARG A 90 11.81 -18.23 4.55
N GLN A 91 10.94 -19.12 4.07
CA GLN A 91 10.60 -20.39 4.72
C GLN A 91 11.56 -21.51 4.32
N LEU A 92 12.37 -21.30 3.26
CA LEU A 92 13.34 -22.26 2.77
C LEU A 92 14.68 -22.08 3.49
N GLY A 93 15.33 -23.17 3.83
CA GLY A 93 16.72 -23.14 4.29
C GLY A 93 17.65 -22.68 3.15
N MET A 94 18.83 -22.17 3.50
CA MET A 94 19.80 -21.55 2.57
C MET A 94 20.14 -22.41 1.33
N PHE A 95 20.05 -23.73 1.44
CA PHE A 95 20.35 -24.69 0.36
C PHE A 95 19.15 -25.55 -0.03
N SER A 96 17.95 -25.22 0.44
CA SER A 96 16.74 -25.99 0.16
C SER A 96 16.08 -25.50 -1.12
N GLN A 97 15.60 -26.45 -1.94
CA GLN A 97 14.75 -26.13 -3.09
C GLN A 97 13.27 -26.14 -2.67
N PRO A 98 12.43 -25.30 -3.32
CA PRO A 98 10.99 -25.31 -3.08
C PRO A 98 10.38 -26.70 -3.30
N GLY A 99 9.67 -27.21 -2.29
CA GLY A 99 8.99 -28.50 -2.33
C GLY A 99 7.59 -28.43 -2.97
N ALA A 100 6.86 -29.53 -2.89
CA ALA A 100 5.50 -29.64 -3.40
C ALA A 100 4.54 -28.70 -2.65
N GLU A 101 4.74 -28.56 -1.34
CA GLU A 101 3.91 -27.68 -0.49
C GLU A 101 4.11 -26.19 -0.84
N ASP A 102 5.35 -25.76 -1.10
CA ASP A 102 5.62 -24.37 -1.51
C ASP A 102 4.98 -24.05 -2.87
N ARG A 103 5.01 -25.01 -3.80
CA ARG A 103 4.35 -24.87 -5.10
C ARG A 103 2.82 -24.81 -4.95
N ARG A 104 2.25 -25.59 -4.05
CA ARG A 104 0.81 -25.57 -3.75
C ARG A 104 0.40 -24.21 -3.19
N ILE A 105 1.14 -23.68 -2.20
CA ILE A 105 0.87 -22.36 -1.61
C ILE A 105 1.01 -21.25 -2.67
N ALA A 106 2.03 -21.31 -3.54
CA ALA A 106 2.19 -20.35 -4.63
C ALA A 106 1.02 -20.41 -5.63
N ALA A 107 0.54 -21.61 -5.97
CA ALA A 107 -0.62 -21.79 -6.85
C ALA A 107 -1.91 -21.26 -6.21
N GLU A 108 -2.14 -21.50 -4.93
CA GLU A 108 -3.28 -20.95 -4.19
C GLU A 108 -3.23 -19.43 -4.10
N ALA A 109 -2.05 -18.85 -3.91
CA ALA A 109 -1.89 -17.39 -3.93
C ALA A 109 -2.21 -16.79 -5.31
N LEU A 110 -1.86 -17.49 -6.41
CA LEU A 110 -2.24 -17.10 -7.77
C LEU A 110 -3.75 -17.18 -8.00
N ASP A 111 -4.38 -18.23 -7.47
CA ASP A 111 -5.84 -18.41 -7.58
C ASP A 111 -6.59 -17.31 -6.82
N ARG A 112 -6.15 -16.94 -5.61
CA ARG A 112 -6.74 -15.87 -4.80
C ARG A 112 -6.76 -14.51 -5.52
N VAL A 113 -5.78 -14.23 -6.37
CA VAL A 113 -5.75 -13.00 -7.18
C VAL A 113 -6.36 -13.17 -8.58
N GLY A 114 -6.93 -14.35 -8.89
CA GLY A 114 -7.57 -14.67 -10.18
C GLY A 114 -6.58 -14.85 -11.34
N MET A 115 -5.29 -15.07 -11.07
CA MET A 115 -4.23 -15.12 -12.08
C MET A 115 -3.65 -16.53 -12.32
N ALA A 116 -4.28 -17.60 -11.83
CA ALA A 116 -3.82 -18.98 -11.98
C ALA A 116 -3.60 -19.39 -13.46
N HIS A 117 -4.43 -18.89 -14.36
CA HIS A 117 -4.35 -19.15 -15.82
C HIS A 117 -3.10 -18.57 -16.49
N LEU A 118 -2.35 -17.69 -15.81
CA LEU A 118 -1.12 -17.08 -16.31
C LEU A 118 0.15 -17.74 -15.76
N ALA A 119 0.05 -18.79 -14.94
CA ALA A 119 1.16 -19.40 -14.20
C ALA A 119 2.39 -19.76 -15.06
N SER A 120 2.18 -20.24 -16.31
CA SER A 120 3.23 -20.61 -17.26
C SER A 120 3.67 -19.48 -18.19
N ARG A 121 3.15 -18.28 -18.05
CA ARG A 121 3.53 -17.14 -18.89
C ARG A 121 4.73 -16.38 -18.32
N PRO A 122 5.57 -15.77 -19.16
CA PRO A 122 6.60 -14.84 -18.69
C PRO A 122 5.96 -13.62 -18.04
N PHE A 123 6.46 -13.23 -16.86
CA PHE A 123 5.98 -12.07 -16.11
C PHE A 123 6.09 -10.77 -16.90
N THR A 124 7.19 -10.59 -17.67
CA THR A 124 7.44 -9.40 -18.48
C THR A 124 6.47 -9.21 -19.65
N GLY A 125 5.75 -10.26 -20.04
CA GLY A 125 4.74 -10.21 -21.11
C GLY A 125 3.33 -9.86 -20.62
N LEU A 126 3.16 -9.54 -19.33
CA LEU A 126 1.87 -9.22 -18.73
C LEU A 126 1.60 -7.71 -18.75
N SER A 127 0.30 -7.33 -18.72
CA SER A 127 -0.09 -5.93 -18.49
C SER A 127 0.32 -5.46 -17.09
N GLY A 128 0.47 -4.14 -16.88
CA GLY A 128 0.81 -3.58 -15.57
C GLY A 128 -0.11 -4.04 -14.45
N GLY A 129 -1.43 -4.09 -14.70
CA GLY A 129 -2.40 -4.60 -13.72
C GLY A 129 -2.20 -6.08 -13.38
N GLN A 130 -1.94 -6.92 -14.40
CA GLN A 130 -1.62 -8.33 -14.16
C GLN A 130 -0.32 -8.48 -13.37
N GLN A 131 0.73 -7.72 -13.72
CA GLN A 131 1.98 -7.72 -12.97
C GLN A 131 1.76 -7.34 -11.51
N GLN A 132 0.95 -6.32 -11.24
CA GLN A 132 0.62 -5.89 -9.89
C GLN A 132 -0.08 -6.99 -9.09
N LEU A 133 -1.07 -7.67 -9.67
CA LEU A 133 -1.76 -8.79 -9.02
C LEU A 133 -0.80 -9.96 -8.74
N ILE A 134 0.15 -10.25 -9.63
CA ILE A 134 1.18 -11.27 -9.40
C ILE A 134 2.12 -10.87 -8.25
N LEU A 135 2.50 -9.59 -8.13
CA LEU A 135 3.30 -9.12 -6.99
C LEU A 135 2.55 -9.22 -5.67
N ILE A 136 1.23 -8.98 -5.67
CA ILE A 136 0.37 -9.23 -4.51
C ILE A 136 0.33 -10.73 -4.19
N ALA A 137 0.14 -11.60 -5.19
CA ALA A 137 0.17 -13.06 -4.99
C ALA A 137 1.50 -13.52 -4.38
N ARG A 138 2.63 -12.98 -4.85
CA ARG A 138 3.95 -13.26 -4.27
C ARG A 138 4.01 -12.88 -2.78
N ALA A 139 3.47 -11.72 -2.42
CA ALA A 139 3.41 -11.31 -1.02
C ALA A 139 2.49 -12.21 -0.19
N LEU A 140 1.33 -12.60 -0.72
CA LEU A 140 0.40 -13.53 -0.06
C LEU A 140 1.01 -14.93 0.14
N ALA A 141 1.84 -15.40 -0.81
CA ALA A 141 2.54 -16.68 -0.71
C ALA A 141 3.50 -16.76 0.49
N THR A 142 3.88 -15.63 1.08
CA THR A 142 4.65 -15.61 2.35
C THR A 142 3.85 -16.14 3.53
N GLY A 143 2.52 -16.26 3.44
CA GLY A 143 1.64 -16.55 4.56
C GLY A 143 1.49 -15.37 5.53
N CYS A 144 1.47 -14.16 5.01
CA CYS A 144 1.46 -12.94 5.84
C CYS A 144 0.11 -12.72 6.54
N ASP A 145 0.19 -12.14 7.75
CA ASP A 145 -0.95 -11.62 8.52
C ASP A 145 -1.23 -10.13 8.20
N THR A 146 -0.19 -9.44 7.72
CA THR A 146 -0.26 -8.04 7.31
C THR A 146 0.36 -7.86 5.93
N LEU A 147 -0.40 -7.27 5.01
CA LEU A 147 0.04 -6.92 3.66
C LEU A 147 0.29 -5.43 3.58
N ILE A 148 1.54 -5.04 3.27
CA ILE A 148 1.94 -3.64 3.09
C ILE A 148 2.22 -3.40 1.61
N LEU A 149 1.59 -2.36 1.02
CA LEU A 149 1.70 -2.05 -0.41
C LEU A 149 2.09 -0.57 -0.60
N ASP A 150 3.11 -0.36 -1.41
CA ASP A 150 3.56 0.99 -1.76
C ASP A 150 3.00 1.39 -3.13
N GLU A 151 2.04 2.31 -3.14
CA GLU A 151 1.31 2.82 -4.30
C GLU A 151 0.80 1.73 -5.27
N PRO A 152 0.01 0.74 -4.80
CA PRO A 152 -0.32 -0.46 -5.57
C PRO A 152 -1.13 -0.21 -6.84
N VAL A 153 -1.70 0.99 -7.02
CA VAL A 153 -2.59 1.30 -8.15
C VAL A 153 -2.16 2.52 -8.97
N SER A 154 -1.02 3.15 -8.65
CA SER A 154 -0.62 4.45 -9.22
C SER A 154 -0.40 4.45 -10.74
N ALA A 155 0.03 3.32 -11.31
CA ALA A 155 0.34 3.19 -12.74
C ALA A 155 -0.71 2.36 -13.51
N LEU A 156 -1.88 2.12 -12.92
CA LEU A 156 -2.91 1.28 -13.49
C LEU A 156 -4.05 2.10 -14.11
N ASP A 157 -4.68 1.57 -15.14
CA ASP A 157 -5.94 2.08 -15.65
C ASP A 157 -7.09 1.84 -14.64
N LEU A 158 -8.21 2.55 -14.81
CA LEU A 158 -9.34 2.53 -13.87
C LEU A 158 -9.89 1.12 -13.60
N ARG A 159 -9.92 0.25 -14.63
CA ARG A 159 -10.41 -1.12 -14.47
C ARG A 159 -9.48 -1.93 -13.57
N ASN A 160 -8.18 -1.84 -13.82
CA ASN A 160 -7.18 -2.55 -13.03
C ASN A 160 -7.08 -1.97 -11.61
N GLN A 161 -7.24 -0.66 -11.43
CA GLN A 161 -7.36 -0.04 -10.11
C GLN A 161 -8.53 -0.64 -9.32
N ALA A 162 -9.72 -0.70 -9.93
CA ALA A 162 -10.90 -1.28 -9.29
C ALA A 162 -10.65 -2.74 -8.86
N MET A 163 -10.09 -3.57 -9.75
CA MET A 163 -9.77 -4.97 -9.44
C MET A 163 -8.83 -5.10 -8.23
N VAL A 164 -7.79 -4.27 -8.15
CA VAL A 164 -6.85 -4.29 -7.01
C VAL A 164 -7.55 -3.83 -5.73
N LEU A 165 -8.34 -2.75 -5.76
CA LEU A 165 -9.04 -2.24 -4.57
C LEU A 165 -10.08 -3.26 -4.05
N GLU A 166 -10.83 -3.91 -4.93
CA GLU A 166 -11.75 -4.99 -4.58
C GLU A 166 -11.02 -6.16 -3.92
N LEU A 167 -9.88 -6.58 -4.49
CA LEU A 167 -9.04 -7.62 -3.90
C LEU A 167 -8.59 -7.24 -2.49
N LEU A 168 -8.08 -6.01 -2.28
CA LEU A 168 -7.63 -5.56 -0.96
C LEU A 168 -8.77 -5.55 0.06
N SER A 169 -9.97 -5.15 -0.36
CA SER A 169 -11.17 -5.23 0.47
C SER A 169 -11.53 -6.68 0.84
N ALA A 170 -11.48 -7.60 -0.12
CA ALA A 170 -11.73 -9.02 0.12
C ALA A 170 -10.70 -9.63 1.09
N LEU A 171 -9.41 -9.34 0.92
CA LEU A 171 -8.34 -9.83 1.80
C LEU A 171 -8.54 -9.36 3.25
N ARG A 172 -8.99 -8.12 3.46
CA ARG A 172 -9.36 -7.64 4.80
C ARG A 172 -10.50 -8.47 5.39
N HIS A 173 -11.54 -8.79 4.62
CA HIS A 173 -12.66 -9.62 5.10
C HIS A 173 -12.23 -11.05 5.41
N GLU A 174 -11.16 -11.54 4.80
CA GLU A 174 -10.51 -12.81 5.12
C GLU A 174 -9.63 -12.75 6.39
N GLY A 175 -9.48 -11.58 7.00
CA GLY A 175 -8.75 -11.40 8.25
C GLY A 175 -7.36 -10.77 8.11
N LEU A 176 -6.89 -10.44 6.90
CA LEU A 176 -5.61 -9.76 6.73
C LEU A 176 -5.70 -8.29 7.17
N ALA A 177 -4.65 -7.80 7.82
CA ALA A 177 -4.43 -6.38 7.91
C ALA A 177 -3.81 -5.87 6.59
N VAL A 178 -4.31 -4.77 6.06
CA VAL A 178 -3.83 -4.17 4.81
C VAL A 178 -3.37 -2.74 5.08
N VAL A 179 -2.14 -2.43 4.72
CA VAL A 179 -1.60 -1.06 4.77
C VAL A 179 -1.18 -0.68 3.36
N LEU A 180 -1.68 0.44 2.85
CA LEU A 180 -1.27 0.89 1.52
C LEU A 180 -0.95 2.38 1.51
N SER A 181 0.05 2.81 0.74
CA SER A 181 0.19 4.21 0.37
C SER A 181 -0.65 4.52 -0.87
N THR A 182 -1.21 5.71 -0.91
CA THR A 182 -1.92 6.21 -2.08
C THR A 182 -1.82 7.74 -2.15
N HIS A 183 -1.85 8.26 -3.35
CA HIS A 183 -2.01 9.70 -3.60
C HIS A 183 -3.46 10.08 -3.92
N SER A 184 -4.38 9.09 -4.03
CA SER A 184 -5.80 9.33 -4.29
C SER A 184 -6.59 9.23 -2.99
N PRO A 185 -7.21 10.33 -2.52
CA PRO A 185 -8.10 10.29 -1.36
C PRO A 185 -9.35 9.44 -1.63
N GLU A 186 -9.79 9.33 -2.89
CA GLU A 186 -10.93 8.50 -3.27
C GLU A 186 -10.69 7.02 -2.98
N HIS A 187 -9.46 6.52 -3.19
CA HIS A 187 -9.12 5.14 -2.85
C HIS A 187 -9.22 4.89 -1.35
N ALA A 188 -8.73 5.83 -0.52
CA ALA A 188 -8.82 5.71 0.93
C ALA A 188 -10.28 5.77 1.43
N LEU A 189 -11.09 6.66 0.87
CA LEU A 189 -12.52 6.77 1.18
C LEU A 189 -13.31 5.53 0.72
N HIS A 190 -12.97 4.97 -0.46
CA HIS A 190 -13.59 3.75 -0.99
C HIS A 190 -13.28 2.52 -0.12
N LEU A 191 -12.05 2.34 0.28
CA LEU A 191 -11.62 1.24 1.14
C LEU A 191 -12.11 1.41 2.59
N GLY A 192 -12.32 2.64 3.03
CA GLY A 192 -12.68 2.95 4.40
C GLY A 192 -11.58 2.59 5.40
N GLY A 193 -11.96 2.32 6.65
CA GLY A 193 -11.02 1.96 7.70
C GLY A 193 -10.25 3.17 8.22
N GLN A 194 -8.95 3.01 8.50
CA GLN A 194 -8.10 4.08 9.02
C GLN A 194 -7.37 4.81 7.91
N ALA A 195 -7.20 6.11 8.06
CA ALA A 195 -6.30 6.91 7.26
C ALA A 195 -5.15 7.45 8.13
N LEU A 196 -3.96 7.48 7.55
CA LEU A 196 -2.78 8.14 8.06
C LEU A 196 -2.43 9.26 7.07
N VAL A 197 -2.40 10.49 7.53
CA VAL A 197 -2.00 11.65 6.72
C VAL A 197 -0.63 12.12 7.20
N LEU A 198 0.38 11.94 6.35
CA LEU A 198 1.75 12.38 6.62
C LEU A 198 1.96 13.76 5.98
N ASP A 199 2.12 14.77 6.83
CA ASP A 199 2.31 16.15 6.44
C ASP A 199 3.66 16.66 6.96
N PRO A 200 4.48 17.36 6.13
CA PRO A 200 5.78 17.88 6.57
C PRO A 200 5.68 18.89 7.73
N SER A 201 4.59 19.65 7.82
CA SER A 201 4.39 20.69 8.83
C SER A 201 3.70 20.19 10.10
N ASP A 202 2.72 19.27 9.96
CA ASP A 202 1.87 18.79 11.04
C ASP A 202 2.26 17.38 11.56
N GLY A 203 3.25 16.74 10.90
CA GLY A 203 3.64 15.35 11.23
C GLY A 203 2.64 14.33 10.73
N LEU A 204 2.33 13.32 11.56
CA LEU A 204 1.38 12.25 11.23
C LEU A 204 0.07 12.46 11.97
N ARG A 205 -1.01 12.46 11.21
CA ARG A 205 -2.38 12.43 11.75
C ARG A 205 -3.02 11.09 11.43
N ALA A 206 -3.73 10.52 12.37
CA ALA A 206 -4.41 9.23 12.23
C ALA A 206 -5.87 9.34 12.65
N GLY A 207 -6.75 8.61 11.98
CA GLY A 207 -8.17 8.53 12.31
C GLY A 207 -8.98 7.76 11.27
N PRO A 208 -10.28 7.56 11.50
CA PRO A 208 -11.17 6.99 10.49
C PRO A 208 -11.09 7.80 9.19
N ALA A 209 -11.02 7.12 8.03
CA ALA A 209 -10.83 7.79 6.74
C ALA A 209 -11.92 8.84 6.46
N ASP A 210 -13.18 8.51 6.75
CA ASP A 210 -14.31 9.42 6.52
C ASP A 210 -14.27 10.68 7.40
N GLU A 211 -13.67 10.61 8.58
CA GLU A 211 -13.57 11.74 9.51
C GLU A 211 -12.30 12.56 9.23
N LEU A 212 -11.16 11.87 9.07
CA LEU A 212 -9.86 12.52 8.92
C LEU A 212 -9.73 13.25 7.58
N LEU A 213 -10.23 12.66 6.48
CA LEU A 213 -10.10 13.22 5.13
C LEU A 213 -11.18 14.27 4.84
N SER A 214 -11.29 15.29 5.70
CA SER A 214 -12.17 16.44 5.49
C SER A 214 -11.67 17.34 4.36
N ASP A 215 -12.53 18.22 3.84
CA ASP A 215 -12.21 19.16 2.76
C ASP A 215 -10.98 20.02 3.13
N ASP A 216 -10.91 20.52 4.35
CA ASP A 216 -9.78 21.32 4.86
C ASP A 216 -8.47 20.53 4.87
N VAL A 217 -8.52 19.25 5.29
CA VAL A 217 -7.34 18.38 5.31
C VAL A 217 -6.87 18.07 3.89
N LEU A 218 -7.81 17.76 3.00
CA LEU A 218 -7.51 17.44 1.61
C LEU A 218 -6.95 18.67 0.87
N THR A 219 -7.58 19.83 1.02
CA THR A 219 -7.11 21.10 0.42
C THR A 219 -5.69 21.43 0.89
N ARG A 220 -5.41 21.31 2.19
CA ARG A 220 -4.07 21.55 2.73
C ARG A 220 -3.04 20.54 2.19
N LEU A 221 -3.40 19.25 2.18
CA LEU A 221 -2.50 18.16 1.79
C LEU A 221 -2.06 18.27 0.32
N TYR A 222 -2.99 18.66 -0.56
CA TYR A 222 -2.74 18.72 -2.00
C TYR A 222 -2.45 20.14 -2.53
N GLY A 223 -2.65 21.19 -1.71
CA GLY A 223 -2.40 22.58 -2.10
C GLY A 223 -3.37 23.11 -3.16
N ILE A 224 -4.51 22.47 -3.34
CA ILE A 224 -5.58 22.84 -4.27
C ILE A 224 -6.93 22.65 -3.58
N ASP A 225 -7.93 23.43 -3.97
CA ASP A 225 -9.27 23.30 -3.41
C ASP A 225 -9.88 21.94 -3.76
N LEU A 226 -10.09 21.13 -2.74
CA LEU A 226 -10.73 19.83 -2.80
C LEU A 226 -11.96 19.80 -1.87
N PHE A 227 -13.05 19.25 -2.36
CA PHE A 227 -14.24 19.07 -1.54
C PHE A 227 -14.90 17.71 -1.79
N ARG A 228 -15.50 17.17 -0.75
CA ARG A 228 -16.20 15.90 -0.83
C ARG A 228 -17.65 16.13 -1.23
N VAL A 229 -18.14 15.28 -2.11
CA VAL A 229 -19.53 15.23 -2.51
C VAL A 229 -20.07 13.84 -2.26
N THR A 230 -21.19 13.75 -1.56
CA THR A 230 -21.86 12.47 -1.37
C THR A 230 -22.78 12.20 -2.56
N VAL A 231 -22.54 11.09 -3.26
CA VAL A 231 -23.36 10.66 -4.39
C VAL A 231 -24.10 9.37 -4.05
N PRO A 232 -25.34 9.18 -4.55
CA PRO A 232 -26.02 7.91 -4.46
C PRO A 232 -25.22 6.82 -5.17
N ASP A 233 -25.00 5.68 -4.51
CA ASP A 233 -24.31 4.51 -5.07
C ASP A 233 -24.99 3.24 -4.54
N GLY A 234 -26.02 2.78 -5.25
CA GLY A 234 -26.84 1.67 -4.79
C GLY A 234 -27.52 1.93 -3.45
N GLU A 235 -27.37 1.01 -2.51
CA GLU A 235 -27.97 1.12 -1.16
C GLU A 235 -27.15 2.00 -0.20
N ARG A 236 -25.91 2.34 -0.53
CA ARG A 236 -25.02 3.13 0.32
C ARG A 236 -24.49 4.35 -0.41
N PRO A 237 -24.65 5.56 0.17
CA PRO A 237 -24.05 6.74 -0.42
C PRO A 237 -22.52 6.63 -0.38
N ARG A 238 -21.86 7.16 -1.43
CA ARG A 238 -20.40 7.18 -1.54
C ARG A 238 -19.89 8.61 -1.56
N ASN A 239 -18.81 8.85 -0.81
CA ASN A 239 -18.09 10.11 -0.87
C ASN A 239 -17.09 10.06 -2.03
N ILE A 240 -17.17 11.05 -2.92
CA ILE A 240 -16.21 11.31 -3.98
C ILE A 240 -15.50 12.64 -3.70
N VAL A 241 -14.30 12.79 -4.21
CA VAL A 241 -13.53 14.02 -4.08
C VAL A 241 -13.55 14.78 -5.40
N VAL A 242 -13.94 16.03 -5.35
CA VAL A 242 -14.00 16.92 -6.53
C VAL A 242 -12.92 17.97 -6.40
N THR A 243 -12.15 18.15 -7.48
CA THR A 243 -11.10 19.16 -7.57
C THR A 243 -11.63 20.43 -8.22
N ARG A 244 -11.40 21.59 -7.59
CA ARG A 244 -11.61 22.89 -8.22
C ARG A 244 -10.29 23.32 -8.87
N TYR A 245 -10.27 23.38 -10.20
CA TYR A 245 -9.06 23.74 -10.96
C TYR A 245 -8.84 25.26 -11.09
N GLU A 246 -9.74 26.09 -10.56
CA GLU A 246 -9.62 27.55 -10.54
C GLU A 246 -8.75 27.96 -9.36
N GLY A 247 -7.78 28.85 -9.54
CA GLY A 247 -6.93 29.40 -8.47
C GLY A 247 -5.52 28.80 -8.32
N VAL A 248 -5.16 27.80 -9.12
CA VAL A 248 -3.83 27.12 -9.03
C VAL A 248 -2.66 28.02 -9.48
N ARG A 249 -2.91 29.24 -10.03
CA ARG A 249 -1.90 30.09 -10.67
C ARG A 249 -0.85 30.68 -9.71
N ASP A 250 -1.12 30.74 -8.42
CA ASP A 250 -0.23 31.41 -7.46
C ASP A 250 0.83 30.49 -6.82
N ALA A 251 0.75 29.18 -7.02
CA ALA A 251 1.67 28.21 -6.41
C ALA A 251 2.97 27.97 -7.23
N VAL A 252 3.08 28.48 -8.45
CA VAL A 252 4.22 28.23 -9.37
C VAL A 252 5.33 29.28 -9.24
N ALA A 253 5.16 30.30 -8.40
CA ALA A 253 6.07 31.44 -8.32
C ALA A 253 7.12 31.37 -7.19
N VAL A 254 7.31 30.23 -6.54
CA VAL A 254 8.36 30.07 -5.49
C VAL A 254 9.15 28.79 -5.75
N SER A 255 10.20 28.93 -6.54
CA SER A 255 11.36 28.02 -6.56
C SER A 255 12.61 28.77 -6.96
#